data_f56eaf34a3fc561662ea330a2e84d280
#
_entry.id   f56eaf34a3fc561662ea330a2e84d280
#
_cell.length_a   1.000
_cell.length_b   1.000
_cell.length_c   1.000
_cell.angle_alpha   90.00
_cell.angle_beta   90.00
_cell.angle_gamma   90.00
#
_symmetry.space_group_name_H-M   'P 1'
#
loop_
_entity.id
_entity.type
_entity.pdbx_description
1 polymer ?
#
loop_
_entity_poly.entity_id
_entity_poly.type
_entity_poly.pdbx_seq_one_letter_code
_entity_poly.pdbx_strand_id
1 'polypeptide(L)'
;SKGSCFIIPMKAFDVIKNLPDGEVIIDADGKNIVTIKTKAIKNKYQSYPPEEFSFDITEDLDAPEVVINGKRMMEAIGHVIYAAADSSSATQMMGVYFEGGENKIKLVALDGHVVAVDSIPTDGTADMKLIVPKTVAKKLVSMGIIDDVAVTYTKNRAVFKSKEYTIYTRLIEGKYFDYNRFFMAGKMKTYVSRLELVAAMTRAKMCTEEKKPAVFEMNEDQLNIRIADRLTDYQE
;
A
#
# COMPACT_ATOMS: atom_id res chain seq x y z
N SER A 1 -11.22 -19.46 32.89
CA SER A 1 -9.98 -19.83 32.21
C SER A 1 -9.00 -18.67 32.33
N LYS A 2 -7.78 -18.92 32.78
CA LYS A 2 -6.71 -17.92 32.70
C LYS A 2 -6.44 -17.66 31.21
N GLY A 3 -6.50 -16.42 30.76
CA GLY A 3 -6.13 -16.05 29.40
C GLY A 3 -4.68 -16.45 29.14
N SER A 4 -4.44 -17.19 28.04
CA SER A 4 -3.10 -17.54 27.59
C SER A 4 -2.76 -16.70 26.37
N CYS A 5 -1.55 -16.17 26.29
CA CYS A 5 -1.02 -15.46 25.15
C CYS A 5 0.07 -16.33 24.51
N PHE A 6 0.08 -16.43 23.17
CA PHE A 6 1.06 -17.22 22.43
C PHE A 6 1.14 -16.74 20.97
N ILE A 7 2.27 -16.98 20.34
CA ILE A 7 2.50 -16.68 18.92
C ILE A 7 2.36 -17.98 18.12
N ILE A 8 1.54 -17.95 17.07
CA ILE A 8 1.37 -19.10 16.15
C ILE A 8 1.93 -18.76 14.75
N PRO A 9 2.45 -19.77 14.01
CA PRO A 9 2.95 -19.55 12.68
C PRO A 9 1.84 -19.15 11.70
N MET A 10 2.17 -18.37 10.68
CA MET A 10 1.24 -17.88 9.67
C MET A 10 0.41 -19.00 9.02
N LYS A 11 1.00 -20.18 8.80
CA LYS A 11 0.31 -21.36 8.26
C LYS A 11 -0.92 -21.78 9.06
N ALA A 12 -0.96 -21.49 10.37
CA ALA A 12 -2.14 -21.77 11.19
C ALA A 12 -3.35 -20.92 10.77
N PHE A 13 -3.12 -19.68 10.38
CA PHE A 13 -4.19 -18.79 9.86
C PHE A 13 -4.73 -19.27 8.52
N ASP A 14 -3.90 -19.81 7.64
CA ASP A 14 -4.35 -20.37 6.36
C ASP A 14 -5.27 -21.57 6.58
N VAL A 15 -4.98 -22.39 7.60
CA VAL A 15 -5.86 -23.49 7.98
C VAL A 15 -7.15 -22.96 8.59
N ILE A 16 -7.08 -22.00 9.52
CA ILE A 16 -8.27 -21.40 10.16
C ILE A 16 -9.24 -20.85 9.11
N LYS A 17 -8.73 -20.13 8.10
CA LYS A 17 -9.57 -19.57 7.01
C LYS A 17 -10.32 -20.62 6.19
N ASN A 18 -9.82 -21.85 6.15
CA ASN A 18 -10.37 -22.94 5.36
C ASN A 18 -11.07 -24.00 6.23
N LEU A 19 -11.29 -23.74 7.52
CA LEU A 19 -12.09 -24.60 8.37
C LEU A 19 -13.57 -24.48 7.97
N PRO A 20 -14.34 -25.59 8.05
CA PRO A 20 -15.78 -25.53 7.87
C PRO A 20 -16.42 -24.70 8.99
N ASP A 21 -17.60 -24.14 8.70
CA ASP A 21 -18.39 -23.43 9.70
C ASP A 21 -18.68 -24.32 10.91
N GLY A 22 -18.53 -23.77 12.11
CA GLY A 22 -18.78 -24.48 13.35
C GLY A 22 -17.85 -24.07 14.49
N GLU A 23 -17.90 -24.85 15.57
CA GLU A 23 -17.09 -24.63 16.74
C GLU A 23 -15.62 -24.97 16.47
N VAL A 24 -14.73 -24.02 16.76
CA VAL A 24 -13.28 -24.18 16.70
C VAL A 24 -12.72 -24.06 18.10
N ILE A 25 -12.03 -25.09 18.56
CA ILE A 25 -11.36 -25.11 19.87
C ILE A 25 -9.86 -24.89 19.62
N ILE A 26 -9.31 -23.86 20.28
CA ILE A 26 -7.87 -23.56 20.30
C ILE A 26 -7.38 -23.86 21.71
N ASP A 27 -6.46 -24.79 21.82
CA ASP A 27 -5.93 -25.30 23.07
C ASP A 27 -4.41 -25.18 23.06
N ALA A 28 -3.83 -24.52 24.05
CA ALA A 28 -2.39 -24.34 24.20
C ALA A 28 -1.90 -25.18 25.40
N ASP A 29 -0.99 -26.08 25.15
CA ASP A 29 -0.31 -26.82 26.20
C ASP A 29 0.88 -26.03 26.78
N GLY A 30 1.27 -26.34 28.00
CA GLY A 30 2.42 -25.70 28.64
C GLY A 30 3.78 -26.01 28.00
N LYS A 31 3.80 -26.72 26.86
CA LYS A 31 5.01 -27.14 26.11
C LYS A 31 5.14 -26.38 24.77
N ASN A 32 4.55 -25.21 24.66
CA ASN A 32 4.55 -24.39 23.44
C ASN A 32 3.95 -25.10 22.21
N ILE A 33 2.94 -25.95 22.41
CA ILE A 33 2.17 -26.54 21.31
C ILE A 33 0.75 -26.01 21.37
N VAL A 34 0.30 -25.41 20.26
CA VAL A 34 -1.09 -25.00 20.09
C VAL A 34 -1.80 -26.02 19.20
N THR A 35 -2.93 -26.49 19.69
CA THR A 35 -3.82 -27.42 18.97
C THR A 35 -5.05 -26.67 18.52
N ILE A 36 -5.32 -26.67 17.22
CA ILE A 36 -6.55 -26.14 16.61
C ILE A 36 -7.38 -27.34 16.16
N LYS A 37 -8.58 -27.46 16.68
CA LYS A 37 -9.45 -28.61 16.40
C LYS A 37 -10.91 -28.20 16.16
N THR A 38 -11.53 -28.94 15.27
CA THR A 38 -12.98 -28.99 15.08
C THR A 38 -13.46 -30.44 15.37
N LYS A 39 -14.72 -30.73 15.12
CA LYS A 39 -15.23 -32.12 15.24
C LYS A 39 -14.46 -33.14 14.40
N ALA A 40 -13.97 -32.73 13.21
CA ALA A 40 -13.35 -33.63 12.24
C ALA A 40 -11.85 -33.39 12.01
N ILE A 41 -11.34 -32.21 12.35
CA ILE A 41 -9.99 -31.76 12.01
C ILE A 41 -9.23 -31.46 13.29
N LYS A 42 -7.96 -31.88 13.34
CA LYS A 42 -7.04 -31.57 14.44
C LYS A 42 -5.65 -31.28 13.90
N ASN A 43 -5.20 -30.04 14.10
CA ASN A 43 -3.87 -29.60 13.73
C ASN A 43 -3.07 -29.16 14.97
N LYS A 44 -1.79 -29.45 14.97
CA LYS A 44 -0.87 -29.02 16.01
C LYS A 44 0.20 -28.15 15.41
N TYR A 45 0.52 -27.05 16.10
CA TYR A 45 1.54 -26.08 15.70
C TYR A 45 2.48 -25.82 16.85
N GLN A 46 3.77 -25.70 16.53
CA GLN A 46 4.72 -25.11 17.46
C GLN A 46 4.34 -23.66 17.67
N SER A 47 4.15 -23.25 18.91
CA SER A 47 3.96 -21.86 19.29
C SER A 47 5.24 -21.30 19.92
N TYR A 48 5.29 -19.99 20.03
CA TYR A 48 6.38 -19.27 20.65
C TYR A 48 5.83 -18.42 21.80
N PRO A 49 6.62 -18.17 22.85
CA PRO A 49 6.21 -17.31 23.94
C PRO A 49 5.98 -15.87 23.45
N PRO A 50 5.05 -15.11 24.05
CA PRO A 50 4.71 -13.74 23.65
C PRO A 50 5.92 -12.80 23.61
N GLU A 51 6.90 -13.04 24.46
CA GLU A 51 8.13 -12.24 24.59
C GLU A 51 9.01 -12.31 23.34
N GLU A 52 8.85 -13.34 22.52
CA GLU A 52 9.54 -13.48 21.23
C GLU A 52 8.87 -12.64 20.12
N PHE A 53 7.72 -12.01 20.40
CA PHE A 53 7.12 -11.09 19.46
C PHE A 53 7.92 -9.80 19.40
N SER A 54 8.76 -9.69 18.39
CA SER A 54 9.76 -8.63 18.25
C SER A 54 9.19 -7.26 17.87
N PHE A 55 7.90 -7.16 17.70
CA PHE A 55 7.24 -5.90 17.34
C PHE A 55 6.80 -5.19 18.62
N ASP A 56 7.44 -4.08 18.91
CA ASP A 56 7.03 -3.21 20.00
C ASP A 56 5.77 -2.44 19.57
N ILE A 57 4.65 -2.80 20.20
CA ILE A 57 3.33 -2.19 19.97
C ILE A 57 2.99 -1.12 21.00
N THR A 58 3.97 -0.67 21.81
CA THR A 58 3.73 0.41 22.76
C THR A 58 3.35 1.68 22.01
N GLU A 59 2.22 2.26 22.38
CA GLU A 59 1.78 3.56 21.87
C GLU A 59 2.65 4.64 22.51
N ASP A 60 3.24 5.50 21.70
CA ASP A 60 3.87 6.72 22.18
C ASP A 60 2.75 7.76 22.34
N LEU A 61 2.38 8.01 23.58
CA LEU A 61 1.26 8.92 23.93
C LEU A 61 1.56 10.38 23.57
N ASP A 62 2.83 10.72 23.38
CA ASP A 62 3.26 12.07 22.99
C ASP A 62 3.44 12.19 21.45
N ALA A 63 3.21 11.12 20.70
CA ALA A 63 3.33 11.14 19.25
C ALA A 63 2.24 12.01 18.62
N PRO A 64 2.58 12.82 17.59
CA PRO A 64 1.58 13.61 16.88
C PRO A 64 0.54 12.69 16.23
N GLU A 65 -0.71 13.12 16.26
CA GLU A 65 -1.84 12.43 15.65
C GLU A 65 -2.48 13.32 14.57
N VAL A 66 -2.80 12.69 13.44
CA VAL A 66 -3.54 13.33 12.34
C VAL A 66 -4.72 12.44 11.98
N VAL A 67 -5.92 13.01 11.96
CA VAL A 67 -7.13 12.29 11.53
C VAL A 67 -7.34 12.49 10.03
N ILE A 68 -7.51 11.41 9.30
CA ILE A 68 -7.64 11.38 7.85
C ILE A 68 -8.92 10.63 7.48
N ASN A 69 -9.69 11.17 6.53
CA ASN A 69 -10.84 10.44 5.99
C ASN A 69 -10.36 9.12 5.34
N GLY A 70 -10.80 7.99 5.88
CA GLY A 70 -10.30 6.67 5.50
C GLY A 70 -10.60 6.32 4.06
N LYS A 71 -11.83 6.56 3.59
CA LYS A 71 -12.21 6.32 2.18
C LYS A 71 -11.27 7.08 1.23
N ARG A 72 -11.08 8.38 1.47
CA ARG A 72 -10.21 9.21 0.62
C ARG A 72 -8.74 8.77 0.71
N MET A 73 -8.30 8.33 1.88
CA MET A 73 -6.95 7.79 2.06
C MET A 73 -6.74 6.51 1.23
N MET A 74 -7.70 5.58 1.25
CA MET A 74 -7.61 4.35 0.45
C MET A 74 -7.59 4.64 -1.06
N GLU A 75 -8.44 5.56 -1.51
CA GLU A 75 -8.45 6.02 -2.91
C GLU A 75 -7.10 6.63 -3.31
N ALA A 76 -6.58 7.55 -2.50
CA ALA A 76 -5.31 8.22 -2.77
C ALA A 76 -4.12 7.26 -2.80
N ILE A 77 -4.06 6.30 -1.86
CA ILE A 77 -3.04 5.25 -1.89
C ILE A 77 -3.19 4.43 -3.18
N GLY A 78 -4.43 4.03 -3.53
CA GLY A 78 -4.71 3.27 -4.76
C GLY A 78 -4.25 3.98 -6.03
N HIS A 79 -4.38 5.31 -6.07
CA HIS A 79 -3.97 6.13 -7.20
C HIS A 79 -2.46 6.25 -7.39
N VAL A 80 -1.66 6.04 -6.35
CA VAL A 80 -0.20 6.23 -6.44
C VAL A 80 0.61 4.95 -6.29
N ILE A 81 0.08 3.93 -5.63
CA ILE A 81 0.84 2.76 -5.19
C ILE A 81 1.49 1.96 -6.33
N TYR A 82 0.92 2.01 -7.53
CA TYR A 82 1.47 1.33 -8.71
C TYR A 82 2.85 1.88 -9.09
N ALA A 83 3.10 3.16 -8.81
CA ALA A 83 4.36 3.83 -9.09
C ALA A 83 5.46 3.54 -8.05
N ALA A 84 5.15 2.88 -6.93
CA ALA A 84 6.19 2.46 -5.99
C ALA A 84 6.94 1.24 -6.53
N ALA A 85 8.27 1.24 -6.39
CA ALA A 85 9.11 0.12 -6.83
C ALA A 85 8.80 -1.17 -6.04
N ASP A 86 8.91 -2.32 -6.68
CA ASP A 86 8.84 -3.63 -6.01
C ASP A 86 10.20 -4.01 -5.41
N SER A 87 11.29 -3.56 -6.02
CA SER A 87 12.67 -3.70 -5.54
C SER A 87 13.50 -2.51 -5.99
N SER A 88 14.34 -2.00 -5.11
CA SER A 88 15.26 -0.90 -5.43
C SER A 88 16.40 -0.86 -4.42
N SER A 89 17.59 -0.44 -4.85
CA SER A 89 18.70 -0.08 -3.96
C SER A 89 18.38 1.17 -3.12
N ALA A 90 17.56 2.06 -3.65
CA ALA A 90 17.00 3.19 -2.93
C ALA A 90 15.68 2.78 -2.27
N THR A 91 15.74 2.31 -1.03
CA THR A 91 14.60 1.75 -0.29
C THR A 91 13.40 2.68 -0.20
N GLN A 92 13.61 4.00 -0.24
CA GLN A 92 12.55 5.01 -0.22
C GLN A 92 11.56 4.87 -1.40
N MET A 93 12.03 4.35 -2.56
CA MET A 93 11.17 4.08 -3.72
C MET A 93 10.20 2.91 -3.49
N MET A 94 10.46 2.07 -2.50
CA MET A 94 9.63 0.92 -2.16
C MET A 94 8.46 1.26 -1.22
N GLY A 95 8.15 2.54 -1.07
CA GLY A 95 7.07 3.03 -0.21
C GLY A 95 6.24 4.13 -0.85
N VAL A 96 5.11 4.41 -0.21
CA VAL A 96 4.27 5.57 -0.47
C VAL A 96 4.65 6.66 0.53
N TYR A 97 5.04 7.81 0.04
CA TYR A 97 5.40 8.97 0.85
C TYR A 97 4.17 9.80 1.15
N PHE A 98 3.93 10.05 2.43
CA PHE A 98 2.90 10.94 2.94
C PHE A 98 3.58 12.25 3.34
N GLU A 99 3.25 13.32 2.66
CA GLU A 99 3.77 14.66 2.92
C GLU A 99 2.63 15.57 3.38
N GLY A 100 2.61 15.86 4.66
CA GLY A 100 1.68 16.82 5.23
C GLY A 100 2.01 18.25 4.83
N GLY A 101 1.00 19.06 4.73
CA GLY A 101 1.09 20.47 4.40
C GLY A 101 -0.13 21.24 4.89
N GLU A 102 -0.29 22.46 4.41
CA GLU A 102 -1.45 23.27 4.73
C GLU A 102 -2.69 22.73 4.02
N ASN A 103 -3.70 22.36 4.82
CA ASN A 103 -5.02 21.86 4.38
C ASN A 103 -4.98 20.62 3.46
N LYS A 104 -3.87 19.89 3.43
CA LYS A 104 -3.75 18.67 2.64
C LYS A 104 -2.58 17.79 3.03
N ILE A 105 -2.72 16.51 2.77
CA ILE A 105 -1.63 15.54 2.78
C ILE A 105 -1.45 15.05 1.34
N LYS A 106 -0.24 15.21 0.79
CA LYS A 106 0.12 14.63 -0.50
C LYS A 106 0.61 13.21 -0.31
N LEU A 107 0.19 12.33 -1.20
CA LEU A 107 0.71 10.98 -1.33
C LEU A 107 1.53 10.89 -2.61
N VAL A 108 2.74 10.38 -2.49
CA VAL A 108 3.67 10.29 -3.61
C VAL A 108 4.29 8.90 -3.67
N ALA A 109 4.38 8.35 -4.86
CA ALA A 109 5.16 7.16 -5.13
C ALA A 109 5.95 7.33 -6.44
N LEU A 110 7.14 6.73 -6.50
CA LEU A 110 7.99 6.75 -7.69
C LEU A 110 8.91 5.53 -7.74
N ASP A 111 9.32 5.12 -8.94
CA ASP A 111 10.25 4.01 -9.17
C ASP A 111 11.47 4.40 -10.07
N GLY A 112 11.61 5.69 -10.37
CA GLY A 112 12.63 6.22 -11.27
C GLY A 112 12.16 6.40 -12.71
N HIS A 113 11.05 5.79 -13.11
CA HIS A 113 10.43 5.94 -14.44
C HIS A 113 9.08 6.64 -14.35
N VAL A 114 8.35 6.40 -13.30
CA VAL A 114 7.00 6.94 -13.06
C VAL A 114 6.98 7.67 -11.73
N VAL A 115 6.29 8.78 -11.69
CA VAL A 115 5.93 9.51 -10.46
C VAL A 115 4.42 9.67 -10.44
N ALA A 116 3.79 9.21 -9.38
CA ALA A 116 2.36 9.41 -9.15
C ALA A 116 2.16 10.25 -7.88
N VAL A 117 1.25 11.22 -7.97
CA VAL A 117 0.89 12.11 -6.85
C VAL A 117 -0.61 12.22 -6.76
N ASP A 118 -1.11 12.11 -5.55
CA ASP A 118 -2.49 12.46 -5.19
C ASP A 118 -2.49 13.26 -3.89
N SER A 119 -3.60 13.84 -3.50
CA SER A 119 -3.72 14.62 -2.29
C SER A 119 -5.03 14.37 -1.57
N ILE A 120 -4.96 14.35 -0.24
CA ILE A 120 -6.10 14.20 0.66
C ILE A 120 -6.33 15.55 1.32
N PRO A 121 -7.53 16.15 1.22
CA PRO A 121 -7.86 17.34 1.98
C PRO A 121 -7.82 17.04 3.49
N THR A 122 -7.33 17.99 4.28
CA THR A 122 -7.33 17.94 5.74
C THR A 122 -7.67 19.30 6.32
N ASP A 123 -8.14 19.32 7.55
CA ASP A 123 -8.33 20.57 8.26
C ASP A 123 -7.01 20.97 8.93
N GLY A 124 -6.54 22.17 8.61
CA GLY A 124 -5.32 22.75 9.19
C GLY A 124 -4.02 22.18 8.60
N THR A 125 -2.93 22.41 9.32
CA THR A 125 -1.58 22.01 8.88
C THR A 125 -1.16 20.70 9.54
N ALA A 126 -0.77 19.73 8.74
CA ALA A 126 -0.15 18.49 9.21
C ALA A 126 1.36 18.54 8.93
N ASP A 127 2.19 18.40 9.96
CA ASP A 127 3.64 18.23 9.79
C ASP A 127 3.99 16.75 9.76
N MET A 128 3.64 16.10 8.66
CA MET A 128 3.78 14.66 8.45
C MET A 128 4.75 14.38 7.30
N LYS A 129 5.74 13.51 7.55
CA LYS A 129 6.70 13.04 6.53
C LYS A 129 6.99 11.57 6.74
N LEU A 130 6.14 10.71 6.20
CA LEU A 130 6.17 9.27 6.42
C LEU A 130 6.39 8.53 5.10
N ILE A 131 7.28 7.55 5.08
CA ILE A 131 7.40 6.63 3.95
C ILE A 131 6.85 5.28 4.40
N VAL A 132 5.60 5.03 4.01
CA VAL A 132 4.87 3.79 4.35
C VAL A 132 5.28 2.70 3.36
N PRO A 133 5.75 1.52 3.82
CA PRO A 133 6.13 0.43 2.92
C PRO A 133 5.00 0.05 1.96
N LYS A 134 5.33 -0.24 0.70
CA LYS A 134 4.36 -0.65 -0.35
C LYS A 134 3.48 -1.81 0.10
N THR A 135 4.03 -2.77 0.82
CA THR A 135 3.28 -3.93 1.34
C THR A 135 2.21 -3.52 2.35
N VAL A 136 2.51 -2.55 3.23
CA VAL A 136 1.55 -2.02 4.20
C VAL A 136 0.50 -1.17 3.50
N ALA A 137 0.91 -0.31 2.58
CA ALA A 137 0.00 0.51 1.78
C ALA A 137 -1.00 -0.37 0.99
N LYS A 138 -0.55 -1.48 0.39
CA LYS A 138 -1.43 -2.48 -0.24
C LYS A 138 -2.43 -3.09 0.75
N LYS A 139 -1.97 -3.40 1.96
CA LYS A 139 -2.84 -3.94 3.02
C LYS A 139 -3.92 -2.93 3.42
N LEU A 140 -3.55 -1.68 3.66
CA LEU A 140 -4.51 -0.62 3.97
C LEU A 140 -5.61 -0.55 2.92
N VAL A 141 -5.26 -0.48 1.63
CA VAL A 141 -6.24 -0.47 0.53
C VAL A 141 -7.13 -1.72 0.54
N SER A 142 -6.54 -2.90 0.77
CA SER A 142 -7.29 -4.17 0.77
C SER A 142 -8.29 -4.30 1.92
N MET A 143 -8.13 -3.53 2.98
CA MET A 143 -9.06 -3.53 4.13
C MET A 143 -10.31 -2.71 3.88
N GLY A 144 -10.32 -1.84 2.86
CA GLY A 144 -11.50 -1.07 2.48
C GLY A 144 -12.04 -0.15 3.59
N ILE A 145 -11.14 0.44 4.37
CA ILE A 145 -11.51 1.31 5.50
C ILE A 145 -12.24 2.54 4.98
N ILE A 146 -13.44 2.78 5.46
CA ILE A 146 -14.29 3.91 5.06
C ILE A 146 -14.41 4.98 6.16
N ASP A 147 -14.26 4.57 7.42
CA ASP A 147 -14.30 5.48 8.59
C ASP A 147 -13.00 6.30 8.66
N ASP A 148 -13.04 7.36 9.47
CA ASP A 148 -11.84 8.15 9.73
C ASP A 148 -10.75 7.31 10.37
N VAL A 149 -9.50 7.61 9.99
CA VAL A 149 -8.29 6.94 10.47
C VAL A 149 -7.44 7.94 11.22
N ALA A 150 -7.23 7.68 12.50
CA ALA A 150 -6.23 8.38 13.29
C ALA A 150 -4.85 7.80 12.97
N VAL A 151 -3.95 8.65 12.53
CA VAL A 151 -2.57 8.27 12.21
C VAL A 151 -1.65 8.92 13.24
N THR A 152 -1.10 8.09 14.13
CA THR A 152 -0.03 8.50 15.04
C THR A 152 1.31 8.03 14.49
N TYR A 153 2.36 8.82 14.67
CA TYR A 153 3.64 8.50 14.07
C TYR A 153 4.84 9.05 14.84
N THR A 154 5.93 8.33 14.72
CA THR A 154 7.26 8.71 15.15
C THR A 154 8.21 8.73 13.95
N LYS A 155 9.49 8.93 14.17
CA LYS A 155 10.49 8.91 13.09
C LYS A 155 10.53 7.61 12.30
N ASN A 156 10.26 6.47 12.94
CA ASN A 156 10.45 5.14 12.36
C ASN A 156 9.22 4.21 12.45
N ARG A 157 8.11 4.69 13.00
CA ARG A 157 6.88 3.91 13.19
C ARG A 157 5.66 4.75 12.88
N ALA A 158 4.59 4.08 12.46
CA ALA A 158 3.25 4.67 12.38
C ALA A 158 2.20 3.67 12.84
N VAL A 159 1.12 4.21 13.39
CA VAL A 159 -0.08 3.47 13.77
C VAL A 159 -1.25 4.08 13.02
N PHE A 160 -1.96 3.24 12.28
CA PHE A 160 -3.21 3.60 11.62
C PHE A 160 -4.35 2.98 12.41
N LYS A 161 -5.17 3.80 13.04
CA LYS A 161 -6.26 3.36 13.91
C LYS A 161 -7.60 3.80 13.34
N SER A 162 -8.44 2.85 12.99
CA SER A 162 -9.84 3.06 12.62
C SER A 162 -10.74 2.46 13.68
N LYS A 163 -12.05 2.52 13.46
CA LYS A 163 -13.04 1.94 14.36
C LYS A 163 -12.85 0.43 14.56
N GLU A 164 -12.45 -0.29 13.49
CA GLU A 164 -12.37 -1.76 13.50
C GLU A 164 -10.94 -2.29 13.51
N TYR A 165 -9.97 -1.49 13.05
CA TYR A 165 -8.60 -1.95 12.82
C TYR A 165 -7.58 -1.04 13.49
N THR A 166 -6.54 -1.66 14.01
CA THR A 166 -5.31 -0.95 14.41
C THR A 166 -4.14 -1.62 13.72
N ILE A 167 -3.40 -0.84 12.92
CA ILE A 167 -2.29 -1.32 12.11
C ILE A 167 -1.03 -0.61 12.57
N TYR A 168 -0.09 -1.37 13.10
CA TYR A 168 1.24 -0.90 13.46
C TYR A 168 2.21 -1.21 12.32
N THR A 169 3.03 -0.25 11.95
CA THR A 169 4.06 -0.46 10.92
C THR A 169 5.35 0.26 11.23
N ARG A 170 6.46 -0.34 10.79
CA ARG A 170 7.72 0.38 10.67
C ARG A 170 7.69 1.19 9.38
N LEU A 171 8.26 2.38 9.44
CA LEU A 171 8.42 3.26 8.28
C LEU A 171 9.75 3.00 7.59
N ILE A 172 9.83 3.31 6.31
CA ILE A 172 11.10 3.32 5.59
C ILE A 172 11.84 4.61 5.98
N GLU A 173 13.06 4.47 6.46
CA GLU A 173 13.86 5.60 6.90
C GLU A 173 14.52 6.34 5.73
N GLY A 174 14.81 7.61 5.94
CA GLY A 174 15.53 8.47 5.02
C GLY A 174 14.69 9.61 4.48
N LYS A 175 15.36 10.52 3.77
CA LYS A 175 14.71 11.64 3.09
C LYS A 175 14.11 11.14 1.78
N TYR A 176 12.84 11.46 1.53
CA TYR A 176 12.22 11.17 0.24
C TYR A 176 12.80 12.06 -0.86
N PHE A 177 12.65 11.66 -2.11
CA PHE A 177 13.17 12.36 -3.27
C PHE A 177 12.44 13.68 -3.49
N ASP A 178 13.15 14.67 -4.05
CA ASP A 178 12.50 15.88 -4.54
C ASP A 178 11.75 15.58 -5.84
N TYR A 179 10.52 15.15 -5.68
CA TYR A 179 9.64 14.76 -6.79
C TYR A 179 9.11 15.97 -7.56
N ASN A 180 9.13 17.18 -6.98
CA ASN A 180 8.59 18.38 -7.62
C ASN A 180 9.36 18.73 -8.91
N ARG A 181 10.63 18.38 -8.98
CA ARG A 181 11.48 18.59 -10.18
C ARG A 181 11.00 17.82 -11.42
N PHE A 182 10.15 16.80 -11.25
CA PHE A 182 9.59 16.02 -12.36
C PHE A 182 8.34 16.68 -12.96
N PHE A 183 7.73 17.63 -12.27
CA PHE A 183 6.55 18.35 -12.73
C PHE A 183 6.97 19.64 -13.45
N MET A 184 7.49 19.49 -14.65
CA MET A 184 7.82 20.66 -15.49
C MET A 184 6.55 21.16 -16.17
N ALA A 185 6.43 22.50 -16.30
CA ALA A 185 5.37 23.08 -17.12
C ALA A 185 5.58 22.67 -18.57
N GLY A 186 4.69 21.84 -19.10
CA GLY A 186 4.68 21.47 -20.51
C GLY A 186 4.33 22.69 -21.39
N LYS A 187 4.95 22.78 -22.57
CA LYS A 187 4.64 23.82 -23.55
C LYS A 187 3.30 23.57 -24.26
N MET A 188 2.85 22.34 -24.29
CA MET A 188 1.59 21.93 -24.93
C MET A 188 0.70 21.18 -23.94
N LYS A 189 -0.60 21.34 -24.10
CA LYS A 189 -1.63 20.61 -23.36
C LYS A 189 -2.61 20.05 -24.37
N THR A 190 -3.00 18.80 -24.21
CA THR A 190 -4.05 18.17 -24.99
C THR A 190 -5.08 17.54 -24.05
N TYR A 191 -6.30 17.45 -24.56
CA TYR A 191 -7.41 16.79 -23.85
C TYR A 191 -7.87 15.62 -24.71
N VAL A 192 -7.88 14.44 -24.15
CA VAL A 192 -8.31 13.21 -24.81
C VAL A 192 -9.39 12.52 -23.99
N SER A 193 -10.24 11.77 -24.67
CA SER A 193 -11.22 10.91 -24.00
C SER A 193 -10.48 9.84 -23.21
N ARG A 194 -10.71 9.78 -21.90
CA ARG A 194 -10.13 8.74 -21.03
C ARG A 194 -10.51 7.34 -21.50
N LEU A 195 -11.76 7.14 -21.96
CA LEU A 195 -12.23 5.82 -22.41
C LEU A 195 -11.53 5.39 -23.70
N GLU A 196 -11.37 6.29 -24.65
CA GLU A 196 -10.67 6.01 -25.92
C GLU A 196 -9.19 5.73 -25.66
N LEU A 197 -8.52 6.55 -24.85
CA LEU A 197 -7.12 6.33 -24.49
C LEU A 197 -6.91 4.98 -23.79
N VAL A 198 -7.78 4.61 -22.83
CA VAL A 198 -7.70 3.31 -22.16
C VAL A 198 -7.90 2.16 -23.15
N ALA A 199 -8.86 2.30 -24.08
CA ALA A 199 -9.11 1.29 -25.09
C ALA A 199 -7.92 1.14 -26.05
N ALA A 200 -7.33 2.24 -26.53
CA ALA A 200 -6.15 2.26 -27.37
C ALA A 200 -4.94 1.62 -26.68
N MET A 201 -4.64 2.03 -25.44
CA MET A 201 -3.55 1.45 -24.65
C MET A 201 -3.75 -0.04 -24.34
N THR A 202 -5.01 -0.47 -24.18
CA THR A 202 -5.31 -1.91 -23.99
C THR A 202 -5.01 -2.70 -25.25
N ARG A 203 -5.37 -2.20 -26.44
CA ARG A 203 -5.02 -2.83 -27.72
C ARG A 203 -3.52 -2.84 -27.94
N ALA A 204 -2.86 -1.70 -27.71
CA ALA A 204 -1.42 -1.55 -27.84
C ALA A 204 -0.66 -2.56 -26.96
N LYS A 205 -1.10 -2.75 -25.72
CA LYS A 205 -0.51 -3.75 -24.78
C LYS A 205 -0.60 -5.18 -25.32
N MET A 206 -1.64 -5.54 -26.05
CA MET A 206 -1.79 -6.89 -26.63
C MET A 206 -0.82 -7.16 -27.76
N CYS A 207 -0.28 -6.10 -28.41
CA CYS A 207 0.63 -6.19 -29.54
C CYS A 207 2.11 -6.21 -29.16
N THR A 208 2.44 -6.17 -27.86
CA THR A 208 3.83 -6.08 -27.39
C THR A 208 4.13 -7.11 -26.33
N GLU A 209 5.38 -7.57 -26.32
CA GLU A 209 5.96 -8.24 -25.18
C GLU A 209 6.29 -7.24 -24.07
N GLU A 210 6.55 -7.71 -22.85
CA GLU A 210 6.67 -6.88 -21.67
C GLU A 210 7.68 -5.72 -21.79
N LYS A 211 7.28 -4.55 -21.24
CA LYS A 211 8.14 -3.39 -20.97
C LYS A 211 8.62 -2.57 -22.18
N LYS A 212 7.92 -2.59 -23.29
CA LYS A 212 8.20 -1.66 -24.39
C LYS A 212 7.52 -0.32 -24.14
N PRO A 213 8.22 0.81 -24.34
CA PRO A 213 7.61 2.12 -24.20
C PRO A 213 6.65 2.39 -25.35
N ALA A 214 5.51 2.99 -25.03
CA ALA A 214 4.63 3.59 -26.03
C ALA A 214 5.11 5.01 -26.34
N VAL A 215 5.20 5.33 -27.62
CA VAL A 215 5.49 6.68 -28.10
C VAL A 215 4.18 7.37 -28.42
N PHE A 216 3.98 8.53 -27.84
CA PHE A 216 2.83 9.40 -28.06
C PHE A 216 3.25 10.56 -28.96
N GLU A 217 2.70 10.62 -30.16
CA GLU A 217 2.95 11.70 -31.10
C GLU A 217 1.70 12.57 -31.20
N MET A 218 1.81 13.82 -30.75
CA MET A 218 0.71 14.80 -30.76
C MET A 218 0.86 15.73 -31.94
N ASN A 219 -0.16 15.76 -32.80
CA ASN A 219 -0.36 16.73 -33.86
C ASN A 219 -1.52 17.65 -33.48
N GLU A 220 -1.88 18.59 -34.35
CA GLU A 220 -2.94 19.59 -34.07
C GLU A 220 -4.27 18.93 -33.70
N ASP A 221 -4.67 17.84 -34.40
CA ASP A 221 -5.98 17.21 -34.27
C ASP A 221 -5.93 15.74 -33.83
N GLN A 222 -4.73 15.16 -33.67
CA GLN A 222 -4.57 13.73 -33.45
C GLN A 222 -3.54 13.43 -32.38
N LEU A 223 -3.79 12.38 -31.62
CA LEU A 223 -2.83 11.71 -30.75
C LEU A 223 -2.56 10.31 -31.30
N ASN A 224 -1.40 10.12 -31.90
CA ASN A 224 -0.96 8.82 -32.39
C ASN A 224 -0.22 8.07 -31.29
N ILE A 225 -0.53 6.79 -31.15
CA ILE A 225 0.14 5.88 -30.20
C ILE A 225 0.88 4.84 -31.02
N ARG A 226 2.20 4.79 -30.84
CA ARG A 226 3.06 3.85 -31.55
C ARG A 226 3.86 3.00 -30.58
N ILE A 227 3.87 1.69 -30.78
CA ILE A 227 4.74 0.76 -30.07
C ILE A 227 5.43 -0.10 -31.13
N ALA A 228 6.77 -0.02 -31.17
CA ALA A 228 7.57 -0.82 -32.09
C ALA A 228 8.33 -1.90 -31.32
N ASP A 229 8.22 -3.13 -31.75
CA ASP A 229 9.02 -4.26 -31.32
C ASP A 229 9.62 -4.99 -32.54
N ARG A 230 10.53 -5.93 -32.28
CA ARG A 230 11.20 -6.69 -33.33
C ARG A 230 10.23 -7.49 -34.23
N LEU A 231 9.07 -7.87 -33.68
CA LEU A 231 8.08 -8.73 -34.32
C LEU A 231 6.78 -8.02 -34.67
N THR A 232 6.49 -6.86 -34.04
CA THR A 232 5.23 -6.15 -34.21
C THR A 232 5.47 -4.65 -34.28
N ASP A 233 4.78 -3.98 -35.20
CA ASP A 233 4.67 -2.52 -35.26
C ASP A 233 3.20 -2.19 -35.13
N TYR A 234 2.82 -1.57 -33.97
CA TYR A 234 1.46 -1.15 -33.70
C TYR A 234 1.37 0.35 -33.81
N GLN A 235 0.40 0.83 -34.54
CA GLN A 235 0.10 2.25 -34.70
C GLN A 235 -1.41 2.47 -34.62
N GLU A 236 -1.87 3.41 -33.81
CA GLU A 236 -3.26 3.85 -33.68
C GLU A 236 -3.35 5.36 -33.46
#